data_715477848a92bccabc81f07d14ca332b
#
_entry.id   715477848a92bccabc81f07d14ca332b
#
_cell.length_a   1.000
_cell.length_b   1.000
_cell.length_c   1.000
_cell.angle_alpha   90.00
_cell.angle_beta   90.00
_cell.angle_gamma   90.00
#
_symmetry.space_group_name_H-M   'P 1'
#
loop_
_entity.id
_entity.type
_entity.pdbx_description
1 polymer ?
#
loop_
_entity_poly.entity_id
_entity_poly.type
_entity_poly.pdbx_seq_one_letter_code
_entity_poly.pdbx_strand_id
1 'polypeptide(L)'
;VINNTVGGMFTAMDIMVNGADSRACTVTVTSGVAEIAFTGGVHMATIHAVVLISGTGEADVDGEQKITAVNAVGGDTLTFLTNAPDGVYTGTFMLAPMGWEKVFTGTNKAVYRSLDVFSERKYLRMSQTDYRYVTVRAYETMSTVDVGTNPMPTVAEYSDALCLWWLNSNNNANPLRWCLVTDGTRMYHYVEMNSTSPSYAGGYVHMFGPIKSRPEIVDTFNTYLTFCAINSNPGTSGITCGANNGSTGKGFISRSYTGVGSHLIGNVALGGTGIT
;
A
#
# COMPACT_ATOMS: atom_id res chain seq x y z
N VAL A 1 -4.17 7.15 10.01
CA VAL A 1 -2.82 7.51 10.47
C VAL A 1 -2.10 6.25 10.93
N ILE A 2 -0.80 6.13 10.67
CA ILE A 2 0.04 5.09 11.28
C ILE A 2 0.41 5.60 12.67
N ASN A 3 0.00 4.85 13.69
CA ASN A 3 0.40 5.16 15.04
C ASN A 3 1.90 4.85 15.23
N ASN A 4 2.57 5.70 16.01
CA ASN A 4 3.98 5.54 16.34
C ASN A 4 4.18 4.44 17.40
N THR A 5 3.76 3.22 17.05
CA THR A 5 3.86 2.02 17.89
C THR A 5 4.40 0.85 17.07
N VAL A 6 5.07 -0.07 17.73
CA VAL A 6 5.45 -1.35 17.12
C VAL A 6 4.18 -2.09 16.69
N GLY A 7 4.13 -2.51 15.44
CA GLY A 7 2.95 -3.13 14.83
C GLY A 7 2.02 -2.16 14.10
N GLY A 8 2.19 -0.84 14.23
CA GLY A 8 1.35 0.15 13.56
C GLY A 8 1.34 0.05 12.05
N MET A 9 2.44 -0.40 11.43
CA MET A 9 2.51 -0.63 9.99
C MET A 9 1.60 -1.80 9.56
N PHE A 10 1.49 -2.85 10.35
CA PHE A 10 0.63 -3.98 10.00
C PHE A 10 -0.84 -3.58 9.95
N THR A 11 -1.28 -2.67 10.83
CA THR A 11 -2.65 -2.13 10.78
C THR A 11 -2.92 -1.42 9.45
N ALA A 12 -1.95 -0.66 8.93
CA ALA A 12 -2.08 -0.03 7.62
C ALA A 12 -2.04 -1.06 6.47
N MET A 13 -1.15 -2.03 6.54
CA MET A 13 -1.04 -3.09 5.52
C MET A 13 -2.27 -4.01 5.51
N ASP A 14 -2.88 -4.26 6.66
CA ASP A 14 -4.07 -5.10 6.78
C ASP A 14 -5.29 -4.50 6.08
N ILE A 15 -5.29 -3.20 5.80
CA ILE A 15 -6.34 -2.55 5.01
C ILE A 15 -6.39 -3.10 3.57
N MET A 16 -5.25 -3.41 2.96
CA MET A 16 -5.26 -4.00 1.62
C MET A 16 -5.77 -5.46 1.61
N VAL A 17 -5.76 -6.12 2.77
CA VAL A 17 -6.27 -7.50 2.93
C VAL A 17 -7.76 -7.50 3.28
N ASN A 18 -8.17 -6.65 4.21
CA ASN A 18 -9.48 -6.71 4.84
C ASN A 18 -10.42 -5.58 4.41
N GLY A 19 -9.92 -4.61 3.64
CA GLY A 19 -10.63 -3.35 3.45
C GLY A 19 -10.62 -2.49 4.71
N ALA A 20 -11.35 -1.40 4.68
CA ALA A 20 -11.44 -0.47 5.81
C ALA A 20 -12.74 0.33 5.82
N ASP A 21 -12.97 1.04 6.91
CA ASP A 21 -14.06 2.01 7.03
C ASP A 21 -15.46 1.40 6.85
N SER A 22 -15.68 0.20 7.42
CA SER A 22 -16.99 -0.47 7.34
C SER A 22 -18.02 0.27 8.19
N ARG A 23 -19.12 0.68 7.54
CA ARG A 23 -20.22 1.41 8.19
C ARG A 23 -21.55 1.22 7.45
N ALA A 24 -22.65 1.47 8.16
CA ALA A 24 -23.97 1.53 7.53
C ALA A 24 -24.05 2.72 6.56
N CYS A 25 -24.73 2.53 5.44
CA CYS A 25 -24.94 3.54 4.45
C CYS A 25 -26.35 3.48 3.87
N THR A 26 -26.76 4.60 3.28
CA THR A 26 -27.94 4.68 2.40
C THR A 26 -27.46 5.02 1.01
N VAL A 27 -27.94 4.27 0.02
CA VAL A 27 -27.63 4.49 -1.41
C VAL A 27 -28.90 4.97 -2.08
N THR A 28 -28.89 6.18 -2.62
CA THR A 28 -29.99 6.73 -3.40
C THR A 28 -29.63 6.70 -4.88
N VAL A 29 -30.40 5.96 -5.67
CA VAL A 29 -30.21 5.87 -7.12
C VAL A 29 -31.20 6.81 -7.82
N THR A 30 -30.68 7.65 -8.71
CA THR A 30 -31.46 8.54 -9.55
C THR A 30 -30.83 8.61 -10.94
N SER A 31 -31.56 8.19 -11.96
CA SER A 31 -31.14 8.25 -13.36
C SER A 31 -29.78 7.64 -13.63
N GLY A 32 -29.50 6.46 -13.05
CA GLY A 32 -28.26 5.72 -13.26
C GLY A 32 -27.07 6.22 -12.45
N VAL A 33 -27.26 7.17 -11.54
CA VAL A 33 -26.26 7.65 -10.59
C VAL A 33 -26.67 7.26 -9.17
N ALA A 34 -25.80 6.55 -8.48
CA ALA A 34 -25.97 6.19 -7.08
C ALA A 34 -25.19 7.18 -6.21
N GLU A 35 -25.83 7.76 -5.22
CA GLU A 35 -25.23 8.56 -4.17
C GLU A 35 -25.23 7.76 -2.85
N ILE A 36 -24.04 7.59 -2.25
CA ILE A 36 -23.86 6.93 -0.96
C ILE A 36 -23.81 8.01 0.13
N ALA A 37 -24.72 7.95 1.08
CA ALA A 37 -24.70 8.78 2.28
C ALA A 37 -24.38 7.92 3.52
N PHE A 38 -23.60 8.47 4.43
CA PHE A 38 -23.12 7.79 5.63
C PHE A 38 -23.69 8.39 6.89
N THR A 39 -23.86 7.55 7.90
CA THR A 39 -24.07 8.01 9.27
C THR A 39 -22.72 8.08 10.00
N GLY A 40 -22.34 9.25 10.47
CA GLY A 40 -21.21 9.36 11.39
C GLY A 40 -19.87 9.81 10.82
N GLY A 41 -19.83 10.78 9.93
CA GLY A 41 -18.63 11.56 9.63
C GLY A 41 -17.89 11.20 8.33
N VAL A 42 -16.74 11.82 8.14
CA VAL A 42 -15.93 11.79 6.91
C VAL A 42 -15.50 10.37 6.55
N HIS A 43 -15.67 9.97 5.29
CA HIS A 43 -15.18 8.71 4.74
C HIS A 43 -13.71 8.81 4.30
N MET A 44 -13.04 7.67 4.14
CA MET A 44 -11.65 7.59 3.68
C MET A 44 -11.50 7.44 2.15
N ALA A 45 -12.59 7.23 1.43
CA ALA A 45 -12.57 7.02 -0.02
C ALA A 45 -12.24 8.32 -0.79
N THR A 46 -11.53 8.16 -1.90
CA THR A 46 -11.21 9.22 -2.86
C THR A 46 -11.86 8.92 -4.20
N ILE A 47 -11.87 9.90 -5.10
CA ILE A 47 -12.27 9.65 -6.49
C ILE A 47 -11.43 8.52 -7.09
N HIS A 48 -12.07 7.62 -7.83
CA HIS A 48 -11.52 6.38 -8.39
C HIS A 48 -11.20 5.26 -7.40
N ALA A 49 -11.43 5.45 -6.09
CA ALA A 49 -11.37 4.35 -5.15
C ALA A 49 -12.41 3.28 -5.49
N VAL A 50 -12.09 2.02 -5.19
CA VAL A 50 -13.06 0.93 -5.23
C VAL A 50 -13.60 0.74 -3.81
N VAL A 51 -14.93 0.71 -3.72
CA VAL A 51 -15.66 0.48 -2.48
C VAL A 51 -16.50 -0.79 -2.63
N LEU A 52 -16.77 -1.45 -1.53
CA LEU A 52 -17.66 -2.61 -1.47
C LEU A 52 -18.97 -2.20 -0.79
N ILE A 53 -20.06 -2.35 -1.50
CA ILE A 53 -21.42 -2.20 -0.96
C ILE A 53 -22.01 -3.60 -0.78
N SER A 54 -22.73 -3.84 0.29
CA SER A 54 -23.34 -5.12 0.55
C SER A 54 -24.62 -5.02 1.38
N GLY A 55 -25.50 -6.00 1.17
CA GLY A 55 -26.72 -6.14 1.95
C GLY A 55 -27.85 -5.20 1.56
N THR A 56 -27.79 -4.56 0.41
CA THR A 56 -28.87 -3.72 -0.11
C THR A 56 -30.01 -4.54 -0.71
N GLY A 57 -29.71 -5.74 -1.17
CA GLY A 57 -30.64 -6.61 -1.90
C GLY A 57 -30.81 -6.25 -3.38
N GLU A 58 -30.07 -5.25 -3.88
CA GLU A 58 -30.06 -4.85 -5.28
C GLU A 58 -28.72 -5.22 -5.92
N ALA A 59 -28.75 -6.10 -6.90
CA ALA A 59 -27.53 -6.70 -7.47
C ALA A 59 -26.62 -5.66 -8.16
N ASP A 60 -27.19 -4.62 -8.76
CA ASP A 60 -26.44 -3.57 -9.45
C ASP A 60 -25.91 -2.49 -8.47
N VAL A 61 -26.29 -2.57 -7.19
CA VAL A 61 -25.75 -1.74 -6.09
C VAL A 61 -24.74 -2.54 -5.27
N ASP A 62 -25.05 -3.80 -4.95
CA ASP A 62 -24.17 -4.69 -4.18
C ASP A 62 -22.91 -5.08 -5.00
N GLY A 63 -21.79 -5.22 -4.32
CA GLY A 63 -20.51 -5.57 -4.93
C GLY A 63 -19.51 -4.40 -4.96
N GLU A 64 -18.45 -4.58 -5.74
CA GLU A 64 -17.40 -3.56 -5.91
C GLU A 64 -17.89 -2.43 -6.83
N GLN A 65 -17.81 -1.20 -6.33
CA GLN A 65 -18.23 0.00 -7.04
C GLN A 65 -17.09 1.00 -7.14
N LYS A 66 -16.86 1.54 -8.35
CA LYS A 66 -15.84 2.56 -8.57
C LYS A 66 -16.39 3.95 -8.34
N ILE A 67 -15.82 4.69 -7.40
CA ILE A 67 -16.23 6.05 -7.08
C ILE A 67 -15.90 7.00 -8.23
N THR A 68 -16.91 7.72 -8.71
CA THR A 68 -16.81 8.70 -9.79
C THR A 68 -16.76 10.14 -9.30
N ALA A 69 -17.32 10.43 -8.13
CA ALA A 69 -17.20 11.75 -7.50
C ALA A 69 -17.26 11.64 -5.97
N VAL A 70 -16.66 12.62 -5.32
CA VAL A 70 -16.66 12.81 -3.87
C VAL A 70 -17.17 14.21 -3.60
N ASN A 71 -18.17 14.35 -2.72
CA ASN A 71 -18.64 15.67 -2.32
C ASN A 71 -17.57 16.38 -1.49
N ALA A 72 -17.05 17.48 -2.01
CA ALA A 72 -16.00 18.27 -1.37
C ALA A 72 -16.52 19.12 -0.20
N VAL A 73 -17.81 19.34 -0.11
CA VAL A 73 -18.44 20.16 0.94
C VAL A 73 -19.08 19.24 1.97
N GLY A 74 -18.34 18.97 3.06
CA GLY A 74 -18.80 18.09 4.13
C GLY A 74 -18.20 16.68 4.09
N GLY A 75 -17.82 16.18 2.92
CA GLY A 75 -17.15 14.87 2.79
C GLY A 75 -18.05 13.67 3.08
N ASP A 76 -19.37 13.84 3.01
CA ASP A 76 -20.34 12.89 3.55
C ASP A 76 -20.97 12.01 2.47
N THR A 77 -20.74 12.30 1.18
CA THR A 77 -21.32 11.53 0.08
C THR A 77 -20.31 11.17 -1.00
N LEU A 78 -20.51 9.99 -1.55
CA LEU A 78 -19.76 9.44 -2.68
C LEU A 78 -20.74 9.08 -3.79
N THR A 79 -20.30 9.16 -5.05
CA THR A 79 -21.15 8.71 -6.18
C THR A 79 -20.46 7.67 -7.01
N PHE A 80 -21.26 6.76 -7.60
CA PHE A 80 -20.86 5.81 -8.63
C PHE A 80 -21.98 5.64 -9.67
N LEU A 81 -21.65 5.05 -10.81
CA LEU A 81 -22.62 4.75 -11.87
C LEU A 81 -23.16 3.34 -11.68
N THR A 82 -24.48 3.17 -11.90
CA THR A 82 -25.16 1.89 -11.75
C THR A 82 -26.31 1.74 -12.76
N ASN A 83 -26.71 0.51 -13.03
CA ASN A 83 -27.94 0.22 -13.78
C ASN A 83 -29.14 -0.12 -12.86
N ALA A 84 -28.97 -0.01 -11.55
CA ALA A 84 -30.02 -0.25 -10.59
C ALA A 84 -31.24 0.68 -10.85
N PRO A 85 -32.45 0.23 -10.58
CA PRO A 85 -33.63 1.08 -10.63
C PRO A 85 -33.51 2.28 -9.68
N ASP A 86 -34.18 3.38 -10.05
CA ASP A 86 -34.31 4.54 -9.16
C ASP A 86 -34.95 4.10 -7.84
N GLY A 87 -34.33 4.47 -6.72
CA GLY A 87 -34.79 4.04 -5.40
C GLY A 87 -33.80 4.38 -4.28
N VAL A 88 -34.19 3.96 -3.08
CA VAL A 88 -33.37 4.13 -1.86
C VAL A 88 -33.08 2.74 -1.28
N TYR A 89 -31.83 2.44 -1.14
CA TYR A 89 -31.31 1.17 -0.68
C TYR A 89 -30.50 1.38 0.60
N THR A 90 -30.59 0.46 1.55
CA THR A 90 -29.80 0.51 2.79
C THR A 90 -28.89 -0.69 2.87
N GLY A 91 -27.64 -0.48 3.24
CA GLY A 91 -26.65 -1.55 3.29
C GLY A 91 -25.43 -1.16 4.11
N THR A 92 -24.35 -1.85 3.85
CA THR A 92 -23.03 -1.60 4.44
C THR A 92 -22.06 -1.16 3.35
N PHE A 93 -21.30 -0.13 3.65
CA PHE A 93 -20.20 0.39 2.86
C PHE A 93 -18.88 0.01 3.51
N MET A 94 -17.85 -0.26 2.71
CA MET A 94 -16.46 -0.27 3.13
C MET A 94 -15.52 0.04 1.95
N LEU A 95 -14.31 0.51 2.22
CA LEU A 95 -13.23 0.44 1.24
C LEU A 95 -12.96 -1.02 0.92
N ALA A 96 -12.98 -1.40 -0.36
CA ALA A 96 -12.81 -2.79 -0.75
C ALA A 96 -11.43 -3.33 -0.37
N PRO A 97 -11.29 -4.62 -0.05
CA PRO A 97 -10.00 -5.31 -0.05
C PRO A 97 -9.29 -5.11 -1.38
N MET A 98 -7.96 -5.00 -1.34
CA MET A 98 -7.18 -4.57 -2.50
C MET A 98 -6.44 -5.74 -3.19
N GLY A 99 -6.96 -6.97 -3.08
CA GLY A 99 -6.41 -8.15 -3.77
C GLY A 99 -5.12 -8.70 -3.14
N TRP A 100 -4.92 -8.53 -1.85
CA TRP A 100 -3.79 -9.06 -1.09
C TRP A 100 -4.26 -10.00 0.01
N GLU A 101 -3.39 -10.92 0.40
CA GLU A 101 -3.59 -11.80 1.54
C GLU A 101 -2.45 -11.68 2.55
N LYS A 102 -2.77 -11.85 3.84
CA LYS A 102 -1.79 -12.04 4.91
C LYS A 102 -1.60 -13.53 5.12
N VAL A 103 -0.51 -14.08 4.59
CA VAL A 103 -0.27 -15.54 4.56
C VAL A 103 0.21 -16.07 5.91
N PHE A 104 1.11 -15.33 6.55
CA PHE A 104 1.66 -15.71 7.86
C PHE A 104 1.68 -14.53 8.81
N THR A 105 1.53 -14.84 10.10
CA THR A 105 1.57 -13.87 11.20
C THR A 105 2.46 -14.40 12.32
N GLY A 106 3.20 -13.51 12.96
CA GLY A 106 4.00 -13.77 14.16
C GLY A 106 4.07 -12.54 15.05
N THR A 107 4.76 -12.62 16.18
CA THR A 107 4.94 -11.47 17.05
C THR A 107 5.73 -10.38 16.32
N ASN A 108 5.07 -9.24 16.06
CA ASN A 108 5.63 -8.12 15.30
C ASN A 108 6.13 -8.49 13.90
N LYS A 109 5.52 -9.51 13.28
CA LYS A 109 5.87 -9.99 11.95
C LYS A 109 4.60 -10.34 11.17
N ALA A 110 4.64 -10.08 9.88
CA ALA A 110 3.60 -10.50 8.95
C ALA A 110 4.20 -10.78 7.57
N VAL A 111 3.52 -11.60 6.79
CA VAL A 111 3.87 -11.91 5.41
C VAL A 111 2.65 -11.67 4.54
N TYR A 112 2.83 -10.84 3.54
CA TYR A 112 1.78 -10.49 2.57
C TYR A 112 2.13 -11.03 1.20
N ARG A 113 1.09 -11.31 0.42
CA ARG A 113 1.21 -11.81 -0.95
C ARG A 113 0.00 -11.36 -1.78
N SER A 114 0.22 -11.13 -3.08
CA SER A 114 -0.88 -10.88 -4.03
C SER A 114 -1.80 -12.09 -4.15
N LEU A 115 -3.09 -11.86 -4.25
CA LEU A 115 -4.10 -12.87 -4.62
C LEU A 115 -4.16 -13.11 -6.12
N ASP A 116 -3.68 -12.16 -6.94
CA ASP A 116 -3.71 -12.27 -8.39
C ASP A 116 -2.85 -13.46 -8.86
N VAL A 117 -3.49 -14.42 -9.48
CA VAL A 117 -2.86 -15.65 -9.99
C VAL A 117 -1.91 -15.40 -11.17
N PHE A 118 -2.06 -14.27 -11.84
CA PHE A 118 -1.17 -13.85 -12.93
C PHE A 118 0.04 -13.06 -12.44
N SER A 119 0.07 -12.68 -11.17
CA SER A 119 1.26 -12.08 -10.55
C SER A 119 2.29 -13.17 -10.22
N GLU A 120 3.54 -12.75 -10.01
CA GLU A 120 4.59 -13.68 -9.53
C GLU A 120 4.32 -14.23 -8.13
N ARG A 121 3.37 -13.64 -7.41
CA ARG A 121 2.96 -14.00 -6.04
C ARG A 121 4.13 -14.16 -5.07
N LYS A 122 5.15 -13.29 -5.20
CA LYS A 122 6.24 -13.25 -4.24
C LYS A 122 5.72 -12.84 -2.86
N TYR A 123 6.38 -13.31 -1.84
CA TYR A 123 6.04 -13.05 -0.45
C TYR A 123 6.80 -11.82 0.04
N LEU A 124 6.10 -10.85 0.59
CA LEU A 124 6.68 -9.71 1.30
C LEU A 124 6.64 -9.98 2.80
N ARG A 125 7.79 -10.34 3.37
CA ARG A 125 7.95 -10.47 4.81
C ARG A 125 8.29 -9.14 5.43
N MET A 126 7.59 -8.79 6.48
CA MET A 126 7.77 -7.58 7.26
C MET A 126 7.99 -7.92 8.73
N SER A 127 8.92 -7.22 9.38
CA SER A 127 9.19 -7.35 10.81
C SER A 127 9.38 -5.97 11.42
N GLN A 128 8.53 -5.60 12.36
CA GLN A 128 8.54 -4.28 12.99
C GLN A 128 8.92 -4.42 14.48
N THR A 129 10.18 -4.26 14.78
CA THR A 129 10.71 -4.25 16.15
C THR A 129 10.95 -2.83 16.68
N ASP A 130 10.89 -1.84 15.81
CA ASP A 130 11.03 -0.42 16.12
C ASP A 130 9.87 0.34 15.46
N TYR A 131 9.31 1.33 16.15
CA TYR A 131 8.21 2.14 15.61
C TYR A 131 8.62 3.06 14.46
N ARG A 132 9.91 3.32 14.28
CA ARG A 132 10.46 4.21 13.25
C ARG A 132 10.60 3.55 11.91
N TYR A 133 10.73 2.23 11.85
CA TYR A 133 10.95 1.49 10.62
C TYR A 133 10.46 0.05 10.70
N VAL A 134 10.31 -0.53 9.55
CA VAL A 134 10.00 -1.95 9.36
C VAL A 134 11.12 -2.58 8.54
N THR A 135 11.66 -3.69 9.00
CA THR A 135 12.54 -4.53 8.19
C THR A 135 11.70 -5.31 7.19
N VAL A 136 12.03 -5.21 5.90
CA VAL A 136 11.30 -5.88 4.83
C VAL A 136 12.24 -6.75 4.00
N ARG A 137 11.73 -7.90 3.53
CA ARG A 137 12.43 -8.79 2.61
C ARG A 137 11.42 -9.58 1.79
N ALA A 138 11.66 -9.70 0.51
CA ALA A 138 10.81 -10.54 -0.32
C ALA A 138 11.39 -11.97 -0.41
N TYR A 139 10.53 -12.93 -0.71
CA TYR A 139 10.89 -14.35 -0.90
C TYR A 139 10.11 -14.93 -2.07
N GLU A 140 10.69 -15.91 -2.75
CA GLU A 140 9.96 -16.66 -3.77
C GLU A 140 8.94 -17.60 -3.16
N THR A 141 9.33 -18.31 -2.09
CA THR A 141 8.42 -19.16 -1.34
C THR A 141 8.62 -18.97 0.16
N MET A 142 7.57 -19.17 0.95
CA MET A 142 7.66 -19.21 2.39
C MET A 142 6.79 -20.34 2.94
N SER A 143 7.27 -21.00 3.99
CA SER A 143 6.55 -22.05 4.73
C SER A 143 6.08 -21.60 6.11
N THR A 144 6.71 -20.58 6.67
CA THR A 144 6.31 -19.92 7.92
C THR A 144 6.66 -18.43 7.84
N VAL A 145 6.33 -17.67 8.88
CA VAL A 145 6.68 -16.23 8.98
C VAL A 145 8.19 -15.98 8.97
N ASP A 146 9.01 -16.98 9.29
CA ASP A 146 10.47 -16.86 9.39
C ASP A 146 11.25 -17.75 8.42
N VAL A 147 10.59 -18.66 7.70
CA VAL A 147 11.26 -19.63 6.82
C VAL A 147 10.78 -19.43 5.38
N GLY A 148 11.72 -19.07 4.52
CA GLY A 148 11.48 -18.88 3.10
C GLY A 148 12.71 -19.22 2.25
N THR A 149 12.53 -19.32 0.95
CA THR A 149 13.60 -19.59 -0.03
C THR A 149 13.78 -18.42 -0.99
N ASN A 150 14.98 -18.33 -1.55
CA ASN A 150 15.36 -17.30 -2.51
C ASN A 150 14.96 -15.89 -2.03
N PRO A 151 15.54 -15.42 -0.90
CA PRO A 151 15.29 -14.08 -0.39
C PRO A 151 15.77 -13.01 -1.37
N MET A 152 15.05 -11.93 -1.46
CA MET A 152 15.37 -10.78 -2.28
C MET A 152 15.38 -9.50 -1.43
N PRO A 153 16.54 -8.86 -1.28
CA PRO A 153 17.89 -9.35 -1.56
C PRO A 153 18.29 -10.48 -0.61
N THR A 154 19.37 -11.20 -0.90
CA THR A 154 19.95 -12.13 0.07
C THR A 154 20.60 -11.34 1.24
N VAL A 155 20.77 -12.00 2.39
CA VAL A 155 21.42 -11.37 3.55
C VAL A 155 22.87 -10.98 3.23
N ALA A 156 23.55 -11.73 2.38
CA ALA A 156 24.91 -11.43 1.94
C ALA A 156 24.98 -10.20 1.03
N GLU A 157 23.98 -10.00 0.18
CA GLU A 157 23.91 -8.83 -0.70
C GLU A 157 23.50 -7.55 0.06
N TYR A 158 22.55 -7.68 0.99
CA TYR A 158 22.02 -6.55 1.75
C TYR A 158 21.51 -7.04 3.11
N SER A 159 22.17 -6.64 4.17
CA SER A 159 21.82 -7.12 5.52
C SER A 159 20.46 -6.64 5.99
N ASP A 160 19.86 -7.35 6.95
CA ASP A 160 18.55 -6.97 7.51
C ASP A 160 18.56 -5.56 8.13
N ALA A 161 19.69 -5.13 8.67
CA ALA A 161 19.86 -3.77 9.21
C ALA A 161 19.72 -2.67 8.13
N LEU A 162 19.82 -3.02 6.86
CA LEU A 162 19.70 -2.11 5.72
C LEU A 162 18.38 -2.28 4.95
N CYS A 163 17.69 -3.40 5.10
CA CYS A 163 16.43 -3.71 4.44
C CYS A 163 15.25 -3.00 5.11
N LEU A 164 15.26 -1.67 5.15
CA LEU A 164 14.33 -0.88 5.95
C LEU A 164 13.35 -0.09 5.09
N TRP A 165 12.09 -0.12 5.50
CA TRP A 165 11.08 0.87 5.16
C TRP A 165 10.93 1.82 6.34
N TRP A 166 11.38 3.05 6.17
CA TRP A 166 11.25 4.07 7.20
C TRP A 166 9.82 4.58 7.28
N LEU A 167 9.37 4.77 8.51
CA LEU A 167 8.06 5.33 8.83
C LEU A 167 8.19 6.72 9.45
N ASN A 168 9.17 6.90 10.34
CA ASN A 168 9.36 8.14 11.07
C ASN A 168 10.84 8.41 11.28
N SER A 169 11.32 9.58 10.85
CA SER A 169 12.70 10.00 11.08
C SER A 169 12.92 10.62 12.46
N ASN A 170 11.85 11.10 13.08
CA ASN A 170 11.90 11.78 14.37
C ASN A 170 11.30 10.90 15.47
N ASN A 171 11.92 10.97 16.62
CA ASN A 171 11.55 10.22 17.83
C ASN A 171 10.27 10.79 18.50
N ASN A 172 9.27 11.19 17.72
CA ASN A 172 8.04 11.77 18.24
C ASN A 172 6.85 10.81 18.05
N ALA A 173 5.89 10.92 18.95
CA ALA A 173 4.70 10.07 18.99
C ALA A 173 3.58 10.54 18.05
N ASN A 174 3.85 11.46 17.13
CA ASN A 174 2.81 12.01 16.28
C ASN A 174 2.36 10.99 15.23
N PRO A 175 1.04 10.86 15.01
CA PRO A 175 0.50 10.01 13.98
C PRO A 175 0.94 10.51 12.61
N LEU A 176 1.37 9.58 11.76
CA LEU A 176 1.85 9.87 10.39
C LEU A 176 0.71 9.76 9.40
N ARG A 177 0.66 10.67 8.45
CA ARG A 177 -0.18 10.51 7.26
C ARG A 177 0.46 9.51 6.33
N TRP A 178 -0.37 8.72 5.68
CA TRP A 178 0.09 7.73 4.73
C TRP A 178 -0.93 7.55 3.62
N CYS A 179 -0.46 7.03 2.50
CA CYS A 179 -1.28 6.62 1.39
C CYS A 179 -0.78 5.27 0.89
N LEU A 180 -1.68 4.36 0.64
CA LEU A 180 -1.40 3.05 0.04
C LEU A 180 -2.17 2.95 -1.27
N VAL A 181 -1.44 2.70 -2.35
CA VAL A 181 -2.01 2.50 -3.69
C VAL A 181 -1.57 1.13 -4.18
N THR A 182 -2.52 0.32 -4.63
CA THR A 182 -2.24 -0.99 -5.19
C THR A 182 -3.25 -1.35 -6.27
N ASP A 183 -2.82 -2.14 -7.24
CA ASP A 183 -3.65 -2.75 -8.28
C ASP A 183 -3.86 -4.26 -8.02
N GLY A 184 -3.62 -4.73 -6.79
CA GLY A 184 -3.68 -6.15 -6.42
C GLY A 184 -2.39 -6.92 -6.73
N THR A 185 -1.52 -6.41 -7.60
CA THR A 185 -0.25 -7.07 -7.97
C THR A 185 0.97 -6.35 -7.42
N ARG A 186 0.94 -5.04 -7.41
CA ARG A 186 1.99 -4.16 -6.88
C ARG A 186 1.42 -3.17 -5.89
N MET A 187 2.27 -2.69 -4.98
CA MET A 187 1.89 -1.66 -4.04
C MET A 187 2.90 -0.52 -4.00
N TYR A 188 2.37 0.66 -3.71
CA TYR A 188 3.11 1.87 -3.40
C TYR A 188 2.59 2.39 -2.06
N HIS A 189 3.46 2.43 -1.09
CA HIS A 189 3.15 2.93 0.25
C HIS A 189 3.92 4.22 0.47
N TYR A 190 3.19 5.33 0.59
CA TYR A 190 3.74 6.64 0.94
C TYR A 190 3.50 6.91 2.42
N VAL A 191 4.53 7.39 3.11
CA VAL A 191 4.44 7.87 4.48
C VAL A 191 5.03 9.27 4.55
N GLU A 192 4.27 10.21 5.12
CA GLU A 192 4.73 11.57 5.39
C GLU A 192 5.73 11.57 6.56
N MET A 193 6.86 12.25 6.38
CA MET A 193 7.97 12.19 7.33
C MET A 193 7.72 12.93 8.65
N ASN A 194 6.88 13.94 8.65
CA ASN A 194 6.61 14.76 9.83
C ASN A 194 5.27 15.48 9.73
N SER A 195 4.32 15.05 10.54
CA SER A 195 2.98 15.63 10.57
C SER A 195 2.87 16.96 11.32
N THR A 196 3.95 17.42 11.99
CA THR A 196 3.89 18.60 12.87
C THR A 196 4.24 19.92 12.19
N SER A 197 4.80 19.89 10.99
CA SER A 197 5.15 21.09 10.27
C SER A 197 4.68 21.03 8.83
N PRO A 198 3.75 21.88 8.40
CA PRO A 198 3.34 21.97 7.00
C PRO A 198 4.48 22.39 6.06
N SER A 199 5.60 22.84 6.63
CA SER A 199 6.80 23.21 5.86
C SER A 199 7.64 22.00 5.42
N TYR A 200 7.35 20.80 5.93
CA TYR A 200 8.05 19.57 5.55
C TYR A 200 7.16 18.73 4.63
N ALA A 201 7.18 19.04 3.34
CA ALA A 201 6.46 18.30 2.32
C ALA A 201 7.19 17.03 1.85
N GLY A 202 7.97 16.41 2.72
CA GLY A 202 8.75 15.22 2.41
C GLY A 202 8.14 13.92 2.95
N GLY A 203 8.48 12.82 2.33
CA GLY A 203 8.04 11.48 2.78
C GLY A 203 8.83 10.36 2.15
N TYR A 204 8.50 9.15 2.54
CA TYR A 204 9.08 7.93 2.00
C TYR A 204 8.07 7.24 1.10
N VAL A 205 8.52 6.79 -0.07
CA VAL A 205 7.75 5.90 -0.95
C VAL A 205 8.42 4.54 -0.94
N HIS A 206 7.64 3.55 -0.57
CA HIS A 206 8.01 2.16 -0.56
C HIS A 206 7.28 1.44 -1.68
N MET A 207 7.97 0.57 -2.40
CA MET A 207 7.41 -0.13 -3.55
C MET A 207 7.70 -1.61 -3.46
N PHE A 208 6.70 -2.44 -3.77
CA PHE A 208 6.83 -3.87 -3.92
C PHE A 208 5.87 -4.39 -5.00
N GLY A 209 6.36 -5.29 -5.84
CA GLY A 209 5.57 -5.95 -6.88
C GLY A 209 6.25 -5.92 -8.25
N PRO A 210 5.59 -6.41 -9.30
CA PRO A 210 6.16 -6.49 -10.64
C PRO A 210 6.38 -5.10 -11.25
N ILE A 211 7.51 -4.92 -11.94
CA ILE A 211 7.82 -3.69 -12.70
C ILE A 211 6.97 -3.61 -13.97
N LYS A 212 6.75 -4.73 -14.63
CA LYS A 212 6.01 -4.81 -15.89
C LYS A 212 4.59 -5.31 -15.68
N SER A 213 3.65 -4.64 -16.33
CA SER A 213 2.23 -5.05 -16.37
C SER A 213 1.88 -5.77 -17.68
N ARG A 214 2.84 -6.31 -18.44
CA ARG A 214 2.52 -6.96 -19.71
C ARG A 214 2.23 -8.45 -19.48
N PRO A 215 0.96 -8.87 -19.66
CA PRO A 215 0.58 -10.27 -19.50
C PRO A 215 1.19 -11.19 -20.57
N GLU A 216 1.73 -10.63 -21.65
CA GLU A 216 2.25 -11.39 -22.79
C GLU A 216 3.65 -11.97 -22.56
N ILE A 217 4.35 -11.55 -21.53
CA ILE A 217 5.68 -12.04 -21.19
C ILE A 217 5.64 -12.51 -19.74
N VAL A 218 5.59 -13.82 -19.54
CA VAL A 218 5.79 -14.45 -18.23
C VAL A 218 7.26 -14.27 -17.83
N ASP A 219 7.57 -13.12 -17.27
CA ASP A 219 8.87 -12.87 -16.66
C ASP A 219 8.72 -13.06 -15.15
N THR A 220 9.07 -14.24 -14.68
CA THR A 220 8.96 -14.63 -13.26
C THR A 220 9.98 -13.92 -12.36
N PHE A 221 10.80 -13.00 -12.90
CA PHE A 221 11.89 -12.34 -12.18
C PHE A 221 11.79 -10.81 -12.20
N ASN A 222 10.59 -10.26 -12.38
CA ASN A 222 10.42 -8.82 -12.49
C ASN A 222 9.89 -8.15 -11.22
N THR A 223 9.77 -8.88 -10.12
CA THR A 223 9.37 -8.31 -8.83
C THR A 223 10.44 -7.34 -8.31
N TYR A 224 9.99 -6.18 -7.92
CA TYR A 224 10.79 -5.08 -7.43
C TYR A 224 10.51 -4.79 -5.96
N LEU A 225 11.55 -4.51 -5.20
CA LEU A 225 11.47 -4.11 -3.79
C LEU A 225 12.41 -2.95 -3.54
N THR A 226 11.89 -1.86 -2.98
CA THR A 226 12.71 -0.70 -2.60
C THR A 226 13.02 -0.68 -1.12
N PHE A 227 14.14 -0.07 -0.77
CA PHE A 227 14.56 0.20 0.60
C PHE A 227 14.89 1.67 0.77
N CYS A 228 14.58 2.21 1.96
CA CYS A 228 15.02 3.54 2.33
C CYS A 228 16.48 3.51 2.77
N ALA A 229 17.17 4.63 2.60
CA ALA A 229 18.51 4.81 3.16
C ALA A 229 18.47 4.90 4.68
N ILE A 230 19.45 4.34 5.35
CA ILE A 230 19.70 4.63 6.76
C ILE A 230 20.10 6.11 6.86
N ASN A 231 19.49 6.86 7.78
CA ASN A 231 19.73 8.29 7.98
C ASN A 231 19.39 9.18 6.77
N SER A 232 18.61 8.71 5.81
CA SER A 232 18.05 9.61 4.80
C SER A 232 17.04 10.53 5.47
N ASN A 233 17.49 11.68 5.90
CA ASN A 233 16.60 12.80 6.14
C ASN A 233 16.24 13.33 4.74
N PRO A 234 15.06 13.06 4.18
CA PRO A 234 14.66 13.78 2.97
C PRO A 234 14.66 15.23 3.38
N GLY A 235 15.47 16.02 2.75
CA GLY A 235 15.54 17.45 3.05
C GLY A 235 14.14 18.07 3.07
N THR A 236 14.04 19.28 3.52
CA THR A 236 12.81 20.03 3.81
C THR A 236 11.77 20.08 2.68
N SER A 237 12.07 19.51 1.52
CA SER A 237 11.16 19.44 0.37
C SER A 237 11.57 18.31 -0.57
N GLY A 238 11.01 17.12 -0.42
CA GLY A 238 11.23 16.04 -1.36
C GLY A 238 10.60 14.71 -0.97
N ILE A 239 10.17 13.94 -1.96
CA ILE A 239 9.74 12.56 -1.82
C ILE A 239 10.97 11.67 -2.02
N THR A 240 11.23 10.79 -1.06
CA THR A 240 12.33 9.83 -1.14
C THR A 240 11.80 8.46 -1.47
N CYS A 241 12.13 7.96 -2.66
CA CYS A 241 11.91 6.56 -3.01
C CYS A 241 13.24 5.84 -2.94
N GLY A 242 13.34 4.81 -2.14
CA GLY A 242 14.36 3.76 -2.19
C GLY A 242 15.80 4.12 -2.51
N ALA A 243 16.07 5.34 -2.94
CA ALA A 243 17.37 5.84 -3.31
C ALA A 243 17.44 7.30 -2.99
N ASN A 244 18.19 7.71 -2.00
CA ASN A 244 18.34 9.12 -1.75
C ASN A 244 19.76 9.55 -1.44
N ASN A 245 20.04 10.78 -1.88
CA ASN A 245 21.20 11.59 -1.54
C ASN A 245 22.50 10.76 -1.40
N GLY A 246 22.79 10.08 -2.48
CA GLY A 246 24.15 9.69 -2.79
C GLY A 246 24.64 8.39 -2.20
N SER A 247 23.92 7.63 -1.39
CA SER A 247 24.64 6.43 -0.95
C SER A 247 23.90 5.20 -0.42
N THR A 248 22.64 5.26 0.01
CA THR A 248 22.17 4.11 0.80
C THR A 248 20.77 3.55 0.48
N GLY A 249 19.91 4.27 -0.23
CA GLY A 249 18.65 3.72 -0.71
C GLY A 249 18.86 2.84 -1.94
N LYS A 250 18.23 1.68 -1.97
CA LYS A 250 18.43 0.69 -3.04
C LYS A 250 17.11 0.05 -3.46
N GLY A 251 17.06 -0.36 -4.73
CA GLY A 251 16.02 -1.21 -5.24
C GLY A 251 16.61 -2.51 -5.76
N PHE A 252 15.92 -3.60 -5.51
CA PHE A 252 16.29 -4.92 -5.97
C PHE A 252 15.19 -5.52 -6.81
N ILE A 253 15.57 -6.27 -7.84
CA ILE A 253 14.66 -7.17 -8.56
C ILE A 253 14.92 -8.60 -8.13
N SER A 254 13.87 -9.42 -8.22
CA SER A 254 13.99 -10.85 -7.97
C SER A 254 14.86 -11.48 -9.04
N ARG A 255 15.93 -12.06 -8.65
CA ARG A 255 16.97 -12.73 -9.46
C ARG A 255 17.54 -11.89 -10.62
N SER A 256 18.77 -12.15 -10.95
CA SER A 256 19.36 -11.69 -12.20
C SER A 256 18.77 -12.46 -13.38
N TYR A 257 18.94 -11.93 -14.55
CA TYR A 257 18.62 -12.59 -15.83
C TYR A 257 19.21 -14.02 -15.96
N THR A 258 20.29 -14.30 -15.28
CA THR A 258 20.91 -15.63 -15.19
C THR A 258 20.26 -16.56 -14.17
N GLY A 259 19.26 -16.10 -13.43
CA GLY A 259 18.60 -16.88 -12.39
C GLY A 259 19.39 -17.02 -11.08
N VAL A 260 20.50 -16.32 -10.93
CA VAL A 260 21.38 -16.37 -9.76
C VAL A 260 21.29 -15.07 -8.97
N GLY A 261 20.87 -15.16 -7.71
CA GLY A 261 20.80 -14.03 -6.78
C GLY A 261 19.78 -12.96 -7.14
N SER A 262 19.61 -11.97 -6.31
CA SER A 262 18.88 -10.76 -6.62
C SER A 262 19.79 -9.76 -7.36
N HIS A 263 19.20 -8.92 -8.20
CA HIS A 263 19.96 -7.94 -8.96
C HIS A 263 19.70 -6.54 -8.42
N LEU A 264 20.76 -5.85 -8.04
CA LEU A 264 20.69 -4.43 -7.72
C LEU A 264 20.44 -3.63 -9.00
N ILE A 265 19.26 -3.06 -9.11
CA ILE A 265 19.02 -2.00 -10.08
C ILE A 265 19.60 -0.74 -9.45
N GLY A 266 20.75 -0.30 -9.82
CA GLY A 266 21.38 0.93 -9.33
C GLY A 266 20.52 1.96 -8.62
N ASN A 267 21.01 3.10 -8.28
CA ASN A 267 20.23 4.16 -7.66
C ASN A 267 19.11 4.60 -8.60
N VAL A 268 17.90 4.09 -8.42
CA VAL A 268 16.74 4.66 -9.11
C VAL A 268 16.36 5.93 -8.38
N ALA A 269 16.97 7.02 -8.81
CA ALA A 269 16.48 8.34 -8.43
C ALA A 269 15.14 8.57 -9.16
N LEU A 270 14.04 8.22 -8.54
CA LEU A 270 12.71 8.72 -8.88
C LEU A 270 12.55 10.11 -8.23
N GLY A 271 13.39 11.03 -8.58
CA GLY A 271 13.34 12.33 -7.99
C GLY A 271 14.09 13.32 -8.85
N GLY A 272 13.39 13.92 -9.76
CA GLY A 272 13.78 15.25 -10.22
C GLY A 272 13.70 16.19 -9.03
N THR A 273 14.74 16.97 -8.81
CA THR A 273 14.70 18.13 -7.94
C THR A 273 13.59 19.06 -8.44
N GLY A 274 12.55 19.20 -7.63
CA GLY A 274 11.59 20.29 -7.77
C GLY A 274 10.53 20.09 -8.85
N ILE A 275 9.35 19.62 -8.42
CA ILE A 275 8.12 20.15 -9.02
C ILE A 275 7.86 21.45 -8.27
N THR A 276 8.21 22.55 -8.89
CA THR A 276 7.74 23.89 -8.51
C THR A 276 6.30 24.06 -8.96
#